data_594e5d5199dd99e7ef8220920cfe0c94
#
_entry.id   594e5d5199dd99e7ef8220920cfe0c94
#
_cell.length_a   1.000
_cell.length_b   1.000
_cell.length_c   1.000
_cell.angle_alpha   90.00
_cell.angle_beta   90.00
_cell.angle_gamma   90.00
#
_symmetry.space_group_name_H-M   'P 1'
#
loop_
_entity.id
_entity.type
_entity.pdbx_description
1 polymer ?
#
loop_
_entity_poly.entity_id
_entity_poly.type
_entity_poly.pdbx_seq_one_letter_code
_entity_poly.pdbx_strand_id
1 'polypeptide(L)'
;MSAQAAFPPTPPDSNEVKTLPAGILLQAAGRGNYFDGADNLFSPLFRYISRHKIAMTTPVEARIDSAAMLFWVAPAEQNKLAGNEAGVEIITVPPRRVASRGERGGYTRENFIEARTKLLAWVATQPDLAAAGEPYAVYWNAPFVPFFMKRFEVHVPVRTRATGG
;
A
#
# COMPACT_ATOMS: atom_id res chain seq x y z
N MET A 1 -17.77 -11.11 8.06
CA MET A 1 -17.39 -11.05 6.63
C MET A 1 -15.95 -10.59 6.51
N SER A 2 -15.17 -11.27 5.69
CA SER A 2 -13.82 -10.84 5.40
C SER A 2 -13.84 -9.57 4.55
N ALA A 3 -12.85 -8.70 4.75
CA ALA A 3 -12.71 -7.50 3.93
C ALA A 3 -12.44 -7.89 2.47
N GLN A 4 -12.99 -7.10 1.55
CA GLN A 4 -12.76 -7.30 0.13
C GLN A 4 -11.32 -6.91 -0.22
N ALA A 5 -10.67 -7.68 -1.06
CA ALA A 5 -9.32 -7.36 -1.53
C ALA A 5 -9.39 -6.48 -2.77
N ALA A 6 -8.58 -5.42 -2.80
CA ALA A 6 -8.50 -4.53 -3.95
C ALA A 6 -7.77 -5.19 -5.13
N PHE A 7 -6.86 -6.11 -4.85
CA PHE A 7 -6.11 -6.87 -5.86
C PHE A 7 -5.55 -8.14 -5.20
N PRO A 8 -5.14 -9.15 -6.01
CA PRO A 8 -4.56 -10.37 -5.44
C PRO A 8 -3.23 -10.11 -4.74
N PRO A 9 -2.98 -10.75 -3.57
CA PRO A 9 -1.70 -10.59 -2.88
C PRO A 9 -0.56 -11.31 -3.60
N THR A 10 0.65 -10.77 -3.43
CA THR A 10 1.87 -11.45 -3.84
C THR A 10 2.22 -12.50 -2.80
N PRO A 11 2.47 -13.76 -3.20
CA PRO A 11 2.82 -14.81 -2.23
C PRO A 11 4.08 -14.45 -1.43
N PRO A 12 4.17 -14.89 -0.16
CA PRO A 12 5.38 -14.67 0.63
C PRO A 12 6.62 -15.23 -0.05
N ASP A 13 7.75 -14.58 0.17
CA ASP A 13 9.06 -14.95 -0.38
C ASP A 13 9.12 -14.96 -1.90
N SER A 14 8.25 -14.21 -2.57
CA SER A 14 8.25 -14.12 -4.02
C SER A 14 8.23 -12.68 -4.50
N ASN A 15 8.70 -12.50 -5.73
CA ASN A 15 8.68 -11.21 -6.41
C ASN A 15 7.84 -11.34 -7.68
N GLU A 16 7.10 -10.30 -8.01
CA GLU A 16 6.32 -10.29 -9.25
C GLU A 16 6.10 -8.86 -9.73
N VAL A 17 5.73 -8.72 -10.98
CA VAL A 17 5.21 -7.46 -11.53
C VAL A 17 3.71 -7.62 -11.67
N LYS A 18 2.96 -6.64 -11.19
CA LYS A 18 1.50 -6.66 -11.33
C LYS A 18 0.98 -5.26 -11.60
N THR A 19 -0.21 -5.20 -12.19
CA THR A 19 -0.90 -3.95 -12.44
C THR A 19 -1.98 -3.78 -11.39
N LEU A 20 -1.89 -2.71 -10.61
CA LEU A 20 -2.92 -2.36 -9.65
C LEU A 20 -4.06 -1.68 -10.39
N PRO A 21 -5.32 -1.93 -10.01
CA PRO A 21 -6.45 -1.34 -10.71
C PRO A 21 -6.52 0.18 -10.51
N ALA A 22 -7.21 0.85 -11.42
CA ALA A 22 -7.67 2.20 -11.17
C ALA A 22 -8.64 2.17 -9.99
N GLY A 23 -8.70 3.24 -9.22
CA GLY A 23 -9.61 3.25 -8.09
C GLY A 23 -9.57 4.55 -7.31
N ILE A 24 -10.27 4.51 -6.18
CA ILE A 24 -10.35 5.63 -5.25
C ILE A 24 -9.78 5.16 -3.91
N LEU A 25 -8.95 6.00 -3.31
CA LEU A 25 -8.36 5.77 -2.00
C LEU A 25 -8.66 6.94 -1.09
N LEU A 26 -8.70 6.67 0.20
CA LEU A 26 -8.74 7.69 1.25
C LEU A 26 -7.33 7.81 1.82
N GLN A 27 -6.82 9.03 1.92
CA GLN A 27 -5.46 9.27 2.40
C GLN A 27 -5.45 10.15 3.63
N ALA A 28 -4.70 9.72 4.64
CA ALA A 28 -4.29 10.57 5.76
C ALA A 28 -2.78 10.75 5.67
N ALA A 29 -2.32 11.99 5.60
CA ALA A 29 -0.91 12.31 5.50
C ALA A 29 -0.37 12.81 6.84
N GLY A 30 0.85 12.38 7.18
CA GLY A 30 1.55 12.79 8.38
C GLY A 30 2.85 13.51 8.04
N ARG A 31 3.73 13.59 9.03
CA ARG A 31 5.02 14.24 8.89
C ARG A 31 6.15 13.25 9.08
N GLY A 32 7.22 13.44 8.34
CA GLY A 32 8.43 12.64 8.48
C GLY A 32 8.25 11.20 8.03
N ASN A 33 9.00 10.30 8.66
CA ASN A 33 9.01 8.89 8.31
C ASN A 33 7.86 8.16 9.01
N TYR A 34 7.19 7.30 8.28
CA TYR A 34 6.05 6.53 8.78
C TYR A 34 6.37 5.78 10.07
N PHE A 35 7.55 5.16 10.14
CA PHE A 35 7.92 4.33 11.30
C PHE A 35 8.30 5.14 12.54
N ASP A 36 8.49 6.43 12.41
CA ASP A 36 8.74 7.28 13.57
C ASP A 36 7.48 7.56 14.38
N GLY A 37 6.30 7.26 13.79
CA GLY A 37 5.04 7.26 14.51
C GLY A 37 4.59 8.60 15.06
N ALA A 38 5.03 9.71 14.44
CA ALA A 38 4.70 11.04 14.93
C ALA A 38 3.20 11.35 14.87
N ASP A 39 2.49 10.78 13.91
CA ASP A 39 1.07 11.05 13.69
C ASP A 39 0.29 9.74 13.66
N ASN A 40 -0.93 9.76 14.19
CA ASN A 40 -1.85 8.62 14.13
C ASN A 40 -2.67 8.74 12.83
N LEU A 41 -2.23 8.04 11.80
CA LEU A 41 -2.86 8.12 10.49
C LEU A 41 -4.07 7.19 10.34
N PHE A 42 -4.11 6.12 11.13
CA PHE A 42 -5.20 5.16 11.07
C PHE A 42 -6.51 5.76 11.58
N SER A 43 -6.47 6.49 12.69
CA SER A 43 -7.68 6.98 13.35
C SER A 43 -8.56 7.88 12.48
N PRO A 44 -8.04 8.90 11.79
CA PRO A 44 -8.91 9.71 10.92
C PRO A 44 -9.52 8.91 9.79
N LEU A 45 -8.78 7.95 9.21
CA LEU A 45 -9.31 7.10 8.14
C LEU A 45 -10.41 6.17 8.66
N PHE A 46 -10.17 5.52 9.80
CA PHE A 46 -11.15 4.64 10.40
C PHE A 46 -12.41 5.39 10.80
N ARG A 47 -12.25 6.62 11.33
CA ARG A 47 -13.38 7.48 11.69
C ARG A 47 -14.20 7.84 10.46
N TYR A 48 -13.54 8.14 9.35
CA TYR A 48 -14.22 8.47 8.09
C TYR A 48 -15.06 7.28 7.61
N ILE A 49 -14.46 6.10 7.48
CA ILE A 49 -15.19 4.94 6.96
C ILE A 49 -16.30 4.51 7.91
N SER A 50 -16.11 4.66 9.22
CA SER A 50 -17.16 4.35 10.20
C SER A 50 -18.34 5.31 10.10
N ARG A 51 -18.05 6.61 9.96
CA ARG A 51 -19.08 7.65 9.84
C ARG A 51 -19.94 7.46 8.61
N HIS A 52 -19.31 7.12 7.50
CA HIS A 52 -20.00 6.99 6.22
C HIS A 52 -20.39 5.55 5.89
N LYS A 53 -20.20 4.64 6.83
CA LYS A 53 -20.57 3.21 6.71
C LYS A 53 -19.94 2.55 5.50
N ILE A 54 -18.67 2.89 5.23
CA ILE A 54 -17.89 2.31 4.15
C ILE A 54 -17.23 1.03 4.66
N ALA A 55 -17.41 -0.08 3.93
CA ALA A 55 -16.77 -1.33 4.30
C ALA A 55 -15.27 -1.25 4.09
N MET A 56 -14.51 -1.88 4.99
CA MET A 56 -13.05 -1.92 4.90
C MET A 56 -12.60 -2.77 3.71
N THR A 57 -11.66 -2.25 2.96
CA THR A 57 -11.03 -2.95 1.84
C THR A 57 -9.55 -3.14 2.16
N THR A 58 -9.01 -4.31 1.88
CA THR A 58 -7.57 -4.57 2.03
C THR A 58 -6.89 -4.54 0.68
N PRO A 59 -5.60 -4.26 0.60
CA PRO A 59 -4.68 -3.93 1.69
C PRO A 59 -4.72 -2.44 2.05
N VAL A 60 -4.01 -2.09 3.13
CA VAL A 60 -3.73 -0.71 3.52
C VAL A 60 -2.36 -0.35 3.01
N GLU A 61 -2.22 0.76 2.31
CA GLU A 61 -0.93 1.23 1.85
C GLU A 61 -0.33 2.22 2.85
N ALA A 62 0.98 2.13 3.04
CA ALA A 62 1.71 3.05 3.91
C ALA A 62 2.89 3.63 3.15
N ARG A 63 2.87 4.95 2.95
CA ARG A 63 4.00 5.70 2.40
C ARG A 63 4.99 5.94 3.51
N ILE A 64 6.27 5.74 3.24
CA ILE A 64 7.27 5.65 4.31
C ILE A 64 8.03 6.97 4.52
N ASP A 65 8.69 7.49 3.49
CA ASP A 65 9.54 8.68 3.66
C ASP A 65 8.75 9.95 3.91
N SER A 66 7.60 10.08 3.27
CA SER A 66 6.63 11.14 3.55
C SER A 66 5.37 10.43 4.05
N ALA A 67 5.28 10.26 5.36
CA ALA A 67 4.28 9.40 5.99
C ALA A 67 2.87 9.66 5.49
N ALA A 68 2.21 8.60 5.00
CA ALA A 68 0.80 8.64 4.63
C ALA A 68 0.24 7.23 4.74
N MET A 69 -1.03 7.15 5.08
CA MET A 69 -1.77 5.88 5.08
C MET A 69 -2.94 6.00 4.12
N LEU A 70 -3.19 4.96 3.34
CA LEU A 70 -4.23 4.99 2.33
C LEU A 70 -5.10 3.75 2.44
N PHE A 71 -6.41 3.97 2.43
CA PHE A 71 -7.42 2.92 2.41
C PHE A 71 -8.05 2.88 1.02
N TRP A 72 -8.08 1.71 0.39
CA TRP A 72 -8.84 1.52 -0.84
C TRP A 72 -10.34 1.59 -0.55
N VAL A 73 -11.10 2.17 -1.49
CA VAL A 73 -12.56 2.19 -1.43
C VAL A 73 -13.06 1.27 -2.54
N ALA A 74 -13.74 0.18 -2.16
CA ALA A 74 -14.27 -0.75 -3.15
C ALA A 74 -15.28 -0.07 -4.07
N PRO A 75 -15.39 -0.46 -5.35
CA PRO A 75 -16.34 0.17 -6.28
C PRO A 75 -17.77 0.25 -5.73
N ALA A 76 -18.23 -0.81 -5.05
CA ALA A 76 -19.58 -0.84 -4.49
C ALA A 76 -19.79 0.17 -3.34
N GLU A 77 -18.70 0.71 -2.79
CA GLU A 77 -18.75 1.64 -1.64
C GLU A 77 -18.54 3.09 -2.05
N GLN A 78 -18.21 3.36 -3.31
CA GLN A 78 -17.84 4.71 -3.76
C GLN A 78 -18.99 5.71 -3.66
N ASN A 79 -20.22 5.23 -3.74
CA ASN A 79 -21.40 6.10 -3.59
C ASN A 79 -21.57 6.65 -2.19
N LYS A 80 -20.87 6.12 -1.20
CA LYS A 80 -20.94 6.57 0.20
C LYS A 80 -19.93 7.68 0.52
N LEU A 81 -19.04 8.02 -0.43
CA LEU A 81 -18.05 9.08 -0.23
C LEU A 81 -18.72 10.44 -0.13
N ALA A 82 -18.31 11.23 0.85
CA ALA A 82 -18.91 12.52 1.17
C ALA A 82 -17.96 13.72 0.95
N GLY A 83 -16.88 13.50 0.19
CA GLY A 83 -15.87 14.53 -0.03
C GLY A 83 -14.77 14.50 1.01
N ASN A 84 -13.84 15.43 0.87
CA ASN A 84 -12.72 15.54 1.81
C ASN A 84 -13.21 16.03 3.17
N GLU A 85 -12.66 15.46 4.24
CA GLU A 85 -12.93 15.86 5.61
C GLU A 85 -11.61 16.13 6.32
N ALA A 86 -11.66 16.70 7.53
CA ALA A 86 -10.47 17.01 8.30
C ALA A 86 -9.56 15.77 8.45
N GLY A 87 -8.36 15.87 7.92
CA GLY A 87 -7.37 14.80 7.99
C GLY A 87 -7.52 13.70 6.96
N VAL A 88 -8.54 13.73 6.09
CA VAL A 88 -8.78 12.70 5.09
C VAL A 88 -9.03 13.33 3.72
N GLU A 89 -8.25 12.90 2.73
CA GLU A 89 -8.38 13.36 1.35
C GLU A 89 -8.76 12.19 0.44
N ILE A 90 -9.68 12.43 -0.48
CA ILE A 90 -10.09 11.44 -1.47
C ILE A 90 -9.14 11.56 -2.67
N ILE A 91 -8.52 10.44 -3.05
CA ILE A 91 -7.55 10.40 -4.13
C ILE A 91 -8.03 9.42 -5.20
N THR A 92 -8.05 9.86 -6.45
CA THR A 92 -8.33 9.00 -7.59
C THR A 92 -7.01 8.61 -8.24
N VAL A 93 -6.81 7.31 -8.48
CA VAL A 93 -5.58 6.81 -9.09
C VAL A 93 -5.89 6.05 -10.37
N PRO A 94 -5.03 6.18 -11.40
CA PRO A 94 -5.11 5.35 -12.60
C PRO A 94 -4.56 3.96 -12.33
N PRO A 95 -4.71 3.00 -13.27
CA PRO A 95 -3.98 1.75 -13.17
C PRO A 95 -2.48 2.01 -13.05
N ARG A 96 -1.81 1.24 -12.18
CA ARG A 96 -0.38 1.44 -11.90
C ARG A 96 0.35 0.11 -11.97
N ARG A 97 1.49 0.12 -12.63
CA ARG A 97 2.33 -1.06 -12.72
C ARG A 97 3.38 -1.00 -11.61
N VAL A 98 3.47 -2.06 -10.82
CA VAL A 98 4.41 -2.13 -9.70
C VAL A 98 5.15 -3.46 -9.72
N ALA A 99 6.39 -3.44 -9.22
CA ALA A 99 7.06 -4.65 -8.77
C ALA A 99 6.69 -4.84 -7.30
N SER A 100 6.43 -6.09 -6.91
CA SER A 100 5.94 -6.41 -5.57
C SER A 100 6.74 -7.57 -4.99
N ARG A 101 7.11 -7.43 -3.72
CA ARG A 101 7.66 -8.53 -2.94
C ARG A 101 6.73 -8.86 -1.79
N GLY A 102 6.34 -10.14 -1.68
CA GLY A 102 5.54 -10.63 -0.56
C GLY A 102 6.41 -11.11 0.58
N GLU A 103 5.98 -10.88 1.82
CA GLU A 103 6.70 -11.29 3.03
C GLU A 103 5.73 -11.69 4.13
N ARG A 104 6.21 -12.53 5.04
CA ARG A 104 5.55 -12.80 6.32
C ARG A 104 6.28 -12.03 7.40
N GLY A 105 5.56 -11.62 8.43
CA GLY A 105 6.16 -11.01 9.60
C GLY A 105 5.52 -9.69 9.99
N GLY A 106 6.00 -9.13 11.10
CA GLY A 106 5.48 -7.88 11.65
C GLY A 106 5.76 -6.67 10.77
N TYR A 107 4.97 -5.63 10.99
CA TYR A 107 5.03 -4.38 10.23
C TYR A 107 6.04 -3.43 10.88
N THR A 108 7.33 -3.79 10.74
CA THR A 108 8.43 -3.04 11.35
C THR A 108 9.28 -2.37 10.30
N ARG A 109 10.03 -1.35 10.73
CA ARG A 109 11.00 -0.68 9.86
C ARG A 109 12.02 -1.67 9.31
N GLU A 110 12.54 -2.55 10.15
CA GLU A 110 13.56 -3.52 9.78
C GLU A 110 13.05 -4.49 8.71
N ASN A 111 11.84 -5.00 8.90
CA ASN A 111 11.23 -5.93 7.94
C ASN A 111 10.94 -5.22 6.61
N PHE A 112 10.51 -3.96 6.66
CA PHE A 112 10.30 -3.17 5.44
C PHE A 112 11.62 -2.96 4.68
N ILE A 113 12.66 -2.56 5.38
CA ILE A 113 13.96 -2.30 4.75
C ILE A 113 14.52 -3.57 4.12
N GLU A 114 14.42 -4.69 4.82
CA GLU A 114 14.89 -5.98 4.27
C GLU A 114 14.13 -6.38 3.02
N ALA A 115 12.81 -6.28 3.06
CA ALA A 115 11.98 -6.61 1.90
C ALA A 115 12.23 -5.66 0.73
N ARG A 116 12.37 -4.36 1.01
CA ARG A 116 12.70 -3.37 0.00
C ARG A 116 14.02 -3.68 -0.68
N THR A 117 15.03 -4.02 0.11
CA THR A 117 16.35 -4.37 -0.43
C THR A 117 16.27 -5.55 -1.39
N LYS A 118 15.53 -6.60 -1.00
CA LYS A 118 15.34 -7.78 -1.85
C LYS A 118 14.56 -7.44 -3.12
N LEU A 119 13.52 -6.61 -2.99
CA LEU A 119 12.72 -6.22 -4.15
C LEU A 119 13.55 -5.41 -5.16
N LEU A 120 14.28 -4.42 -4.68
CA LEU A 120 15.09 -3.58 -5.57
C LEU A 120 16.21 -4.37 -6.24
N ALA A 121 16.81 -5.33 -5.53
CA ALA A 121 17.79 -6.24 -6.11
C ALA A 121 17.17 -7.08 -7.22
N TRP A 122 15.95 -7.58 -6.99
CA TRP A 122 15.24 -8.35 -8.02
C TRP A 122 14.91 -7.51 -9.25
N VAL A 123 14.41 -6.28 -9.04
CA VAL A 123 14.10 -5.36 -10.15
C VAL A 123 15.36 -5.10 -10.99
N ALA A 124 16.51 -4.95 -10.33
CA ALA A 124 17.78 -4.73 -11.02
C ALA A 124 18.18 -5.91 -11.92
N THR A 125 17.69 -7.12 -11.65
CA THR A 125 17.95 -8.28 -12.50
C THR A 125 17.02 -8.39 -13.71
N GLN A 126 15.96 -7.56 -13.75
CA GLN A 126 14.96 -7.60 -14.82
C GLN A 126 15.38 -6.64 -15.92
N PRO A 127 15.73 -7.13 -17.12
CA PRO A 127 16.31 -6.25 -18.17
C PRO A 127 15.34 -5.18 -18.66
N ASP A 128 14.03 -5.43 -18.54
CA ASP A 128 13.01 -4.54 -19.10
C ASP A 128 12.40 -3.58 -18.07
N LEU A 129 12.85 -3.65 -16.82
CA LEU A 129 12.23 -2.87 -15.73
C LEU A 129 13.19 -1.84 -15.15
N ALA A 130 12.62 -0.70 -14.79
CA ALA A 130 13.30 0.32 -14.00
C ALA A 130 12.34 0.84 -12.94
N ALA A 131 12.88 1.10 -11.75
CA ALA A 131 12.08 1.74 -10.69
C ALA A 131 11.67 3.15 -11.14
N ALA A 132 10.41 3.50 -10.88
CA ALA A 132 9.83 4.76 -11.32
C ALA A 132 9.22 5.55 -10.16
N GLY A 133 9.56 5.20 -8.93
CA GLY A 133 9.06 5.89 -7.74
C GLY A 133 9.64 5.29 -6.48
N GLU A 134 9.19 5.83 -5.34
CA GLU A 134 9.65 5.36 -4.04
C GLU A 134 8.95 4.07 -3.63
N PRO A 135 9.68 3.11 -3.03
CA PRO A 135 9.04 1.92 -2.45
C PRO A 135 8.13 2.29 -1.29
N TYR A 136 7.05 1.53 -1.13
CA TYR A 136 6.12 1.72 -0.03
C TYR A 136 5.62 0.36 0.47
N ALA A 137 5.01 0.38 1.66
CA ALA A 137 4.50 -0.84 2.30
C ALA A 137 3.02 -1.05 1.99
N VAL A 138 2.63 -2.32 1.96
CA VAL A 138 1.26 -2.75 1.69
C VAL A 138 0.91 -3.80 2.74
N TYR A 139 -0.04 -3.48 3.60
CA TYR A 139 -0.36 -4.28 4.79
C TYR A 139 -1.70 -4.98 4.63
N TRP A 140 -1.67 -6.30 4.72
CA TRP A 140 -2.83 -7.14 4.46
C TRP A 140 -3.67 -7.48 5.69
N ASN A 141 -3.11 -7.37 6.89
CA ASN A 141 -3.75 -7.85 8.10
C ASN A 141 -4.02 -6.73 9.08
N ALA A 142 -5.05 -6.92 9.93
CA ALA A 142 -5.38 -5.99 10.99
C ALA A 142 -4.24 -5.93 12.03
N PRO A 143 -4.08 -4.81 12.76
CA PRO A 143 -3.00 -4.66 13.73
C PRO A 143 -2.98 -5.73 14.82
N PHE A 144 -4.15 -6.27 15.21
CA PHE A 144 -4.24 -7.27 16.27
C PHE A 144 -3.88 -8.69 15.82
N VAL A 145 -3.64 -8.93 14.54
CA VAL A 145 -3.19 -10.24 14.05
C VAL A 145 -1.76 -10.47 14.55
N PRO A 146 -1.44 -11.66 15.12
CA PRO A 146 -0.09 -11.95 15.58
C PRO A 146 0.96 -11.81 14.48
N PHE A 147 2.16 -11.34 14.84
CA PHE A 147 3.20 -11.04 13.86
C PHE A 147 3.53 -12.22 12.94
N PHE A 148 3.49 -13.44 13.46
CA PHE A 148 3.83 -14.63 12.65
C PHE A 148 2.74 -14.99 11.64
N MET A 149 1.54 -14.41 11.77
CA MET A 149 0.43 -14.59 10.83
C MET A 149 0.29 -13.39 9.89
N LYS A 150 1.01 -12.29 10.16
CA LYS A 150 0.92 -11.11 9.34
C LYS A 150 1.62 -11.30 8.01
N ARG A 151 1.02 -10.70 6.98
CA ARG A 151 1.60 -10.65 5.64
C ARG A 151 1.64 -9.21 5.18
N PHE A 152 2.70 -8.88 4.48
CA PHE A 152 2.82 -7.57 3.86
C PHE A 152 3.54 -7.70 2.53
N GLU A 153 3.48 -6.63 1.76
CA GLU A 153 4.22 -6.50 0.52
C GLU A 153 4.98 -5.19 0.55
N VAL A 154 6.04 -5.13 -0.21
CA VAL A 154 6.68 -3.88 -0.58
C VAL A 154 6.45 -3.71 -2.07
N HIS A 155 5.93 -2.56 -2.46
CA HIS A 155 5.74 -2.22 -3.87
C HIS A 155 6.71 -1.11 -4.26
N VAL A 156 7.20 -1.17 -5.50
CA VAL A 156 7.89 -0.05 -6.12
C VAL A 156 7.26 0.18 -7.49
N PRO A 157 6.82 1.41 -7.80
CA PRO A 157 6.34 1.70 -9.15
C PRO A 157 7.44 1.40 -10.16
N VAL A 158 7.09 0.79 -11.28
CA VAL A 158 8.05 0.44 -12.32
C VAL A 158 7.59 0.97 -13.67
N ARG A 159 8.56 1.19 -14.53
CA ARG A 159 8.34 1.53 -15.93
C ARG A 159 9.16 0.60 -16.79
N THR A 160 8.81 0.52 -18.06
CA THR A 160 9.63 -0.21 -19.02
C THR A 160 10.93 0.57 -19.19
N ARG A 161 12.05 -0.14 -19.05
CA ARG A 161 13.36 0.46 -19.28
C ARG A 161 13.47 0.82 -20.74
N ALA A 162 13.88 2.06 -21.03
CA ALA A 162 14.11 2.46 -22.39
C ALA A 162 15.22 1.60 -22.98
N THR A 163 14.93 0.93 -24.11
CA THR A 163 15.98 0.24 -24.85
C THR A 163 16.87 1.32 -25.42
N GLY A 164 18.04 1.49 -24.84
CA GLY A 164 19.03 2.39 -25.39
C GLY A 164 19.38 1.92 -26.78
N GLY A 165 18.96 2.72 -27.73
CA GLY A 165 19.34 2.50 -29.11
C GLY A 165 20.82 2.73 -29.30
#